data_ffb7a1b02136b8de372dbbdedb854cda
#
_entry.id   ffb7a1b02136b8de372dbbdedb854cda
#
_cell.length_a   1.000
_cell.length_b   1.000
_cell.length_c   1.000
_cell.angle_alpha   90.00
_cell.angle_beta   90.00
_cell.angle_gamma   90.00
#
_symmetry.space_group_name_H-M   'P 1'
#
loop_
_entity.id
_entity.type
_entity.pdbx_description
1 polymer ?
#
loop_
_entity_poly.entity_id
_entity_poly.type
_entity_poly.pdbx_seq_one_letter_code
_entity_poly.pdbx_strand_id
1 'polypeptide(L)'
;MTSLLSAELIDLHPQPADLRRLVLEGMHRSPRQLPAWLLYDAEGSRLFERICEQPEYSLTRTETALLEQQARAMAAALPNASNAVVVEFGAGNARKVGPLLEALRPAAYAALEISAEHLGEACQRLQRQHPQVPVLGICCDYSAMAELPAHPLLSGRQRIGFYPGSSIGNFTPTEAISLLAQFRRLLGPDGALLIGIDQPKALERLEAAYNDAAGVSAAFARNLLVRLNRDLQGDFNPARFRYEAHWQPARSRIAMALVSTTGQAVQLAGERWGFSAGEALITEYSVKYSPAAFAALAAAAGWRVSRRWSDPAGDLSLQLLVGRDSQERQATP
;
A
#
# COMPACT_ATOMS: atom_id res chain seq x y z
N MET A 1 -25.41 10.62 -29.08
CA MET A 1 -24.50 9.51 -28.75
C MET A 1 -23.39 10.08 -27.87
N THR A 2 -23.46 9.86 -26.58
CA THR A 2 -22.41 10.29 -25.63
C THR A 2 -21.19 9.40 -25.92
N SER A 3 -20.10 10.00 -26.39
CA SER A 3 -18.83 9.29 -26.55
C SER A 3 -18.48 8.67 -25.21
N LEU A 4 -18.37 7.35 -25.16
CA LEU A 4 -17.88 6.66 -23.96
C LEU A 4 -16.44 7.14 -23.74
N LEU A 5 -16.20 7.77 -22.58
CA LEU A 5 -14.85 8.13 -22.18
C LEU A 5 -14.02 6.85 -22.11
N SER A 6 -12.86 6.86 -22.73
CA SER A 6 -11.84 5.82 -22.54
C SER A 6 -10.89 6.27 -21.45
N ALA A 7 -10.43 5.35 -20.62
CA ALA A 7 -9.37 5.65 -19.66
C ALA A 7 -8.10 6.09 -20.41
N GLU A 8 -7.48 7.16 -19.94
CA GLU A 8 -6.19 7.63 -20.44
C GLU A 8 -5.06 7.02 -19.61
N LEU A 9 -3.91 6.79 -20.24
CA LEU A 9 -2.73 6.25 -19.55
C LEU A 9 -1.53 7.13 -19.86
N ILE A 10 -0.84 7.56 -18.81
CA ILE A 10 0.47 8.21 -18.87
C ILE A 10 1.49 7.22 -18.31
N ASP A 11 2.48 6.86 -19.10
CA ASP A 11 3.63 6.11 -18.62
C ASP A 11 4.81 7.08 -18.45
N LEU A 12 5.19 7.34 -17.22
CA LEU A 12 6.35 8.17 -16.89
C LEU A 12 7.66 7.39 -16.94
N HIS A 13 7.61 6.13 -17.45
CA HIS A 13 8.75 5.24 -17.55
C HIS A 13 9.58 5.25 -16.27
N PRO A 14 8.98 4.89 -15.11
CA PRO A 14 9.73 4.85 -13.88
C PRO A 14 10.96 4.00 -14.12
N GLN A 15 12.15 4.57 -13.81
CA GLN A 15 13.38 3.82 -13.99
C GLN A 15 13.23 2.49 -13.25
N PRO A 16 13.49 1.35 -13.90
CA PRO A 16 13.45 0.09 -13.21
C PRO A 16 14.29 0.23 -11.95
N ALA A 17 13.69 -0.02 -10.80
CA ALA A 17 14.45 -0.03 -9.56
C ALA A 17 15.71 -0.86 -9.80
N ASP A 18 16.88 -0.37 -9.40
CA ASP A 18 18.09 -1.19 -9.42
C ASP A 18 17.89 -2.36 -8.46
N LEU A 19 17.17 -3.37 -8.96
CA LEU A 19 16.76 -4.56 -8.24
C LEU A 19 17.99 -5.23 -7.60
N ARG A 20 19.07 -5.29 -8.37
CA ARG A 20 20.32 -5.88 -7.87
C ARG A 20 20.85 -5.12 -6.66
N ARG A 21 20.97 -3.81 -6.75
CA ARG A 21 21.46 -2.97 -5.66
C ARG A 21 20.57 -3.09 -4.42
N LEU A 22 19.25 -2.94 -4.56
CA LEU A 22 18.31 -3.00 -3.44
C LEU A 22 18.30 -4.37 -2.75
N VAL A 23 18.41 -5.45 -3.51
CA VAL A 23 18.49 -6.79 -2.95
C VAL A 23 19.81 -7.01 -2.21
N LEU A 24 20.95 -6.60 -2.78
CA LEU A 24 22.24 -6.70 -2.10
C LEU A 24 22.28 -5.88 -0.81
N GLU A 25 21.77 -4.63 -0.83
CA GLU A 25 21.64 -3.81 0.37
C GLU A 25 20.77 -4.51 1.44
N GLY A 26 19.66 -5.10 1.05
CA GLY A 26 18.78 -5.84 1.95
C GLY A 26 19.40 -7.11 2.52
N MET A 27 20.18 -7.81 1.72
CA MET A 27 20.91 -9.01 2.14
C MET A 27 22.05 -8.72 3.12
N HIS A 28 22.63 -7.52 3.09
CA HIS A 28 23.65 -7.07 4.05
C HIS A 28 23.07 -6.57 5.38
N ARG A 29 21.75 -6.38 5.49
CA ARG A 29 21.11 -5.97 6.75
C ARG A 29 21.16 -7.08 7.81
N SER A 30 21.05 -6.68 9.07
CA SER A 30 20.90 -7.62 10.20
C SER A 30 19.68 -7.20 11.06
N PRO A 31 18.59 -7.98 11.08
CA PRO A 31 18.33 -9.14 10.21
C PRO A 31 18.25 -8.77 8.72
N ARG A 32 18.50 -9.75 7.84
CA ARG A 32 18.30 -9.58 6.40
C ARG A 32 16.85 -9.21 6.12
N GLN A 33 16.65 -8.22 5.27
CA GLN A 33 15.33 -7.72 4.93
C GLN A 33 15.29 -7.22 3.50
N LEU A 34 14.33 -7.70 2.74
CA LEU A 34 14.09 -7.24 1.38
C LEU A 34 12.91 -6.26 1.32
N PRO A 35 12.87 -5.36 0.32
CA PRO A 35 11.73 -4.48 0.11
C PRO A 35 10.44 -5.26 -0.14
N ALA A 36 9.36 -4.93 0.59
CA ALA A 36 8.09 -5.64 0.51
C ALA A 36 7.45 -5.65 -0.89
N TRP A 37 7.67 -4.59 -1.70
CA TRP A 37 7.15 -4.54 -3.07
C TRP A 37 7.70 -5.64 -3.98
N LEU A 38 8.82 -6.30 -3.61
CA LEU A 38 9.34 -7.46 -4.34
C LEU A 38 8.42 -8.68 -4.28
N LEU A 39 7.49 -8.73 -3.34
CA LEU A 39 6.47 -9.77 -3.26
C LEU A 39 5.43 -9.69 -4.39
N TYR A 40 5.28 -8.52 -5.02
CA TYR A 40 4.17 -8.20 -5.93
C TYR A 40 4.58 -8.24 -7.41
N ASP A 41 5.19 -9.36 -7.88
CA ASP A 41 5.20 -9.67 -9.30
C ASP A 41 3.82 -10.22 -9.74
N ALA A 42 3.66 -10.60 -10.99
CA ALA A 42 2.36 -11.07 -11.51
C ALA A 42 1.79 -12.25 -10.71
N GLU A 43 2.62 -13.22 -10.30
CA GLU A 43 2.18 -14.34 -9.48
C GLU A 43 1.94 -13.93 -8.04
N GLY A 44 2.82 -13.09 -7.47
CA GLY A 44 2.64 -12.52 -6.13
C GLY A 44 1.33 -11.74 -6.01
N SER A 45 0.99 -10.94 -7.01
CA SER A 45 -0.29 -10.19 -7.04
C SER A 45 -1.50 -11.14 -7.02
N ARG A 46 -1.48 -12.24 -7.80
CA ARG A 46 -2.53 -13.26 -7.76
C ARG A 46 -2.61 -13.97 -6.40
N LEU A 47 -1.47 -14.28 -5.80
CA LEU A 47 -1.42 -14.88 -4.47
C LEU A 47 -1.96 -13.91 -3.40
N PHE A 48 -1.66 -12.62 -3.51
CA PHE A 48 -2.21 -11.62 -2.61
C PHE A 48 -3.73 -11.47 -2.75
N GLU A 49 -4.28 -11.51 -3.96
CA GLU A 49 -5.74 -11.57 -4.17
C GLU A 49 -6.36 -12.78 -3.45
N ARG A 50 -5.72 -13.95 -3.55
CA ARG A 50 -6.15 -15.15 -2.82
C ARG A 50 -6.01 -15.02 -1.30
N ILE A 51 -5.00 -14.30 -0.77
CA ILE A 51 -4.91 -13.96 0.65
C ILE A 51 -6.13 -13.13 1.06
N CYS A 52 -6.53 -12.14 0.27
CA CYS A 52 -7.70 -11.31 0.55
C CYS A 52 -9.03 -12.11 0.63
N GLU A 53 -9.07 -13.30 0.03
CA GLU A 53 -10.22 -14.22 0.07
C GLU A 53 -10.21 -15.15 1.31
N GLN A 54 -9.06 -15.28 2.01
CA GLN A 54 -8.97 -16.17 3.16
C GLN A 54 -9.85 -15.69 4.31
N PRO A 55 -10.55 -16.59 5.01
CA PRO A 55 -11.42 -16.21 6.13
C PRO A 55 -10.65 -15.51 7.25
N GLU A 56 -9.40 -15.88 7.48
CA GLU A 56 -8.53 -15.29 8.51
C GLU A 56 -8.09 -13.86 8.18
N TYR A 57 -7.94 -13.52 6.88
CA TYR A 57 -7.53 -12.19 6.43
C TYR A 57 -8.74 -11.28 6.25
N SER A 58 -9.26 -10.74 7.36
CA SER A 58 -10.47 -9.92 7.34
C SER A 58 -10.26 -8.47 6.86
N LEU A 59 -9.01 -7.98 6.81
CA LEU A 59 -8.70 -6.57 6.57
C LEU A 59 -9.39 -6.02 5.32
N THR A 60 -9.24 -6.68 4.18
CA THR A 60 -9.81 -6.21 2.91
C THR A 60 -11.34 -6.17 2.96
N ARG A 61 -11.98 -7.21 3.52
CA ARG A 61 -13.45 -7.26 3.64
C ARG A 61 -13.99 -6.20 4.59
N THR A 62 -13.33 -6.03 5.74
CA THR A 62 -13.69 -5.01 6.73
C THR A 62 -13.56 -3.60 6.16
N GLU A 63 -12.45 -3.32 5.46
CA GLU A 63 -12.24 -2.01 4.83
C GLU A 63 -13.26 -1.72 3.72
N THR A 64 -13.56 -2.71 2.87
CA THR A 64 -14.57 -2.57 1.82
C THR A 64 -15.95 -2.29 2.41
N ALA A 65 -16.35 -3.07 3.42
CA ALA A 65 -17.63 -2.85 4.11
C ALA A 65 -17.71 -1.46 4.77
N LEU A 66 -16.60 -1.00 5.38
CA LEU A 66 -16.54 0.33 5.98
C LEU A 66 -16.62 1.44 4.92
N LEU A 67 -15.97 1.28 3.78
CA LEU A 67 -16.08 2.19 2.63
C LEU A 67 -17.54 2.26 2.13
N GLU A 68 -18.17 1.12 1.89
CA GLU A 68 -19.57 1.06 1.44
C GLU A 68 -20.54 1.75 2.42
N GLN A 69 -20.38 1.48 3.71
CA GLN A 69 -21.24 2.03 4.75
C GLN A 69 -21.04 3.53 4.98
N GLN A 70 -19.79 4.02 4.85
CA GLN A 70 -19.42 5.37 5.27
C GLN A 70 -19.08 6.32 4.10
N ALA A 71 -19.13 5.86 2.85
CA ALA A 71 -18.75 6.67 1.69
C ALA A 71 -19.46 8.02 1.64
N ARG A 72 -20.78 8.08 1.96
CA ARG A 72 -21.53 9.33 2.01
C ARG A 72 -21.08 10.27 3.13
N ALA A 73 -20.76 9.74 4.30
CA ALA A 73 -20.23 10.52 5.41
C ALA A 73 -18.82 11.04 5.12
N MET A 74 -18.00 10.24 4.40
CA MET A 74 -16.69 10.66 3.92
C MET A 74 -16.81 11.77 2.88
N ALA A 75 -17.74 11.63 1.92
CA ALA A 75 -18.01 12.66 0.92
C ALA A 75 -18.47 13.97 1.57
N ALA A 76 -19.37 13.91 2.56
CA ALA A 76 -19.85 15.09 3.29
C ALA A 76 -18.76 15.80 4.11
N ALA A 77 -17.69 15.07 4.48
CA ALA A 77 -16.53 15.63 5.20
C ALA A 77 -15.51 16.32 4.29
N LEU A 78 -15.64 16.19 2.97
CA LEU A 78 -14.74 16.72 1.96
C LEU A 78 -15.40 17.88 1.20
N PRO A 79 -15.08 19.13 1.50
CA PRO A 79 -15.67 20.28 0.80
C PRO A 79 -15.23 20.26 -0.68
N ASN A 80 -16.12 20.70 -1.57
CA ASN A 80 -15.88 20.82 -3.02
C ASN A 80 -15.48 19.50 -3.73
N ALA A 81 -15.88 18.37 -3.18
CA ALA A 81 -15.50 17.05 -3.70
C ALA A 81 -15.87 16.84 -5.18
N SER A 82 -16.98 17.43 -5.66
CA SER A 82 -17.43 17.36 -7.06
C SER A 82 -16.49 18.06 -8.05
N ASN A 83 -15.67 19.00 -7.59
CA ASN A 83 -14.64 19.65 -8.41
C ASN A 83 -13.22 19.12 -8.09
N ALA A 84 -13.12 18.11 -7.26
CA ALA A 84 -11.85 17.51 -6.90
C ALA A 84 -11.44 16.38 -7.86
N VAL A 85 -10.15 16.04 -7.84
CA VAL A 85 -9.65 14.78 -8.39
C VAL A 85 -9.28 13.84 -7.25
N VAL A 86 -9.76 12.61 -7.31
CA VAL A 86 -9.32 11.54 -6.40
C VAL A 86 -8.03 10.94 -6.96
N VAL A 87 -6.97 10.92 -6.14
CA VAL A 87 -5.65 10.39 -6.49
C VAL A 87 -5.39 9.16 -5.63
N GLU A 88 -5.43 7.97 -6.19
CA GLU A 88 -5.14 6.73 -5.47
C GLU A 88 -3.69 6.34 -5.62
N PHE A 89 -2.99 6.19 -4.50
CA PHE A 89 -1.59 5.79 -4.44
C PHE A 89 -1.48 4.27 -4.29
N GLY A 90 -0.85 3.61 -5.27
CA GLY A 90 -0.78 2.15 -5.30
C GLY A 90 -2.15 1.53 -5.58
N ALA A 91 -2.76 1.93 -6.70
CA ALA A 91 -4.14 1.57 -7.04
C ALA A 91 -4.35 0.05 -7.21
N GLY A 92 -3.32 -0.70 -7.60
CA GLY A 92 -3.43 -2.12 -7.86
C GLY A 92 -4.57 -2.42 -8.84
N ASN A 93 -5.56 -3.19 -8.37
CA ASN A 93 -6.75 -3.48 -9.18
C ASN A 93 -7.87 -2.42 -9.07
N ALA A 94 -7.67 -1.31 -8.37
CA ALA A 94 -8.61 -0.18 -8.22
C ALA A 94 -10.05 -0.57 -7.83
N ARG A 95 -10.25 -1.67 -7.09
CA ARG A 95 -11.61 -2.13 -6.73
C ARG A 95 -12.19 -1.40 -5.54
N LYS A 96 -11.35 -0.93 -4.60
CA LYS A 96 -11.80 -0.34 -3.34
C LYS A 96 -12.37 1.06 -3.48
N VAL A 97 -11.96 1.79 -4.52
CA VAL A 97 -12.36 3.20 -4.70
C VAL A 97 -13.81 3.39 -5.14
N GLY A 98 -14.46 2.35 -5.70
CA GLY A 98 -15.80 2.41 -6.27
C GLY A 98 -16.84 3.14 -5.39
N PRO A 99 -17.09 2.70 -4.14
CA PRO A 99 -18.05 3.36 -3.25
C PRO A 99 -17.74 4.84 -3.01
N LEU A 100 -16.45 5.20 -2.96
CA LEU A 100 -16.02 6.58 -2.79
C LEU A 100 -16.32 7.42 -4.05
N LEU A 101 -16.08 6.90 -5.26
CA LEU A 101 -16.39 7.58 -6.51
C LEU A 101 -17.89 7.81 -6.68
N GLU A 102 -18.72 6.85 -6.29
CA GLU A 102 -20.19 6.99 -6.33
C GLU A 102 -20.69 8.09 -5.38
N ALA A 103 -20.12 8.18 -4.19
CA ALA A 103 -20.51 9.15 -3.19
C ALA A 103 -19.99 10.56 -3.47
N LEU A 104 -18.74 10.69 -3.90
CA LEU A 104 -18.08 11.96 -4.19
C LEU A 104 -18.49 12.56 -5.53
N ARG A 105 -18.65 11.71 -6.55
CA ARG A 105 -18.81 12.11 -7.96
C ARG A 105 -17.75 13.13 -8.36
N PRO A 106 -16.46 12.79 -8.22
CA PRO A 106 -15.38 13.74 -8.44
C PRO A 106 -15.29 14.11 -9.92
N ALA A 107 -14.61 15.21 -10.21
CA ALA A 107 -14.36 15.65 -11.57
C ALA A 107 -13.46 14.71 -12.36
N ALA A 108 -12.58 13.96 -11.66
CA ALA A 108 -11.74 12.91 -12.24
C ALA A 108 -11.23 11.96 -11.15
N TYR A 109 -10.69 10.83 -11.60
CA TYR A 109 -9.93 9.89 -10.79
C TYR A 109 -8.57 9.62 -11.45
N ALA A 110 -7.52 9.63 -10.66
CA ALA A 110 -6.16 9.31 -11.09
C ALA A 110 -5.61 8.12 -10.28
N ALA A 111 -5.27 7.05 -10.96
CA ALA A 111 -4.65 5.86 -10.38
C ALA A 111 -3.13 5.92 -10.57
N LEU A 112 -2.36 5.88 -9.49
CA LEU A 112 -0.90 5.82 -9.51
C LEU A 112 -0.45 4.39 -9.19
N GLU A 113 0.35 3.78 -10.08
CA GLU A 113 0.81 2.41 -9.92
C GLU A 113 2.16 2.23 -10.66
N ILE A 114 3.00 1.33 -10.16
CA ILE A 114 4.31 1.06 -10.76
C ILE A 114 4.23 0.14 -11.98
N SER A 115 3.19 -0.68 -12.10
CA SER A 115 2.98 -1.64 -13.18
C SER A 115 2.03 -1.09 -14.23
N ALA A 116 2.53 -0.72 -15.42
CA ALA A 116 1.73 -0.16 -16.51
C ALA A 116 0.66 -1.14 -17.02
N GLU A 117 0.98 -2.44 -17.15
CA GLU A 117 0.06 -3.45 -17.67
C GLU A 117 -1.18 -3.61 -16.75
N HIS A 118 -0.96 -3.84 -15.47
CA HIS A 118 -2.04 -3.98 -14.49
C HIS A 118 -2.85 -2.69 -14.34
N LEU A 119 -2.18 -1.53 -14.38
CA LEU A 119 -2.81 -0.23 -14.31
C LEU A 119 -3.78 0.01 -15.47
N GLY A 120 -3.37 -0.31 -16.70
CA GLY A 120 -4.20 -0.12 -17.90
C GLY A 120 -5.51 -0.92 -17.82
N GLU A 121 -5.44 -2.19 -17.45
CA GLU A 121 -6.62 -3.06 -17.29
C GLU A 121 -7.54 -2.56 -16.16
N ALA A 122 -6.97 -2.17 -15.02
CA ALA A 122 -7.71 -1.65 -13.88
C ALA A 122 -8.46 -0.35 -14.23
N CYS A 123 -7.79 0.59 -14.88
CA CYS A 123 -8.37 1.86 -15.33
C CYS A 123 -9.50 1.66 -16.35
N GLN A 124 -9.32 0.79 -17.35
CA GLN A 124 -10.35 0.49 -18.34
C GLN A 124 -11.59 -0.16 -17.69
N ARG A 125 -11.39 -1.07 -16.74
CA ARG A 125 -12.49 -1.68 -16.00
C ARG A 125 -13.24 -0.64 -15.18
N LEU A 126 -12.52 0.20 -14.43
CA LEU A 126 -13.11 1.25 -13.60
C LEU A 126 -13.87 2.29 -14.43
N GLN A 127 -13.32 2.69 -15.60
CA GLN A 127 -14.00 3.60 -16.53
C GLN A 127 -15.33 3.04 -17.03
N ARG A 128 -15.41 1.73 -17.27
CA ARG A 128 -16.69 1.08 -17.66
C ARG A 128 -17.70 1.06 -16.51
N GLN A 129 -17.23 0.88 -15.27
CA GLN A 129 -18.08 0.86 -14.08
C GLN A 129 -18.56 2.26 -13.69
N HIS A 130 -17.72 3.27 -13.90
CA HIS A 130 -18.03 4.69 -13.54
C HIS A 130 -17.86 5.59 -14.78
N PRO A 131 -18.75 5.46 -15.80
CA PRO A 131 -18.60 6.16 -17.10
C PRO A 131 -18.69 7.69 -16.97
N GLN A 132 -19.21 8.18 -15.85
CA GLN A 132 -19.34 9.63 -15.57
C GLN A 132 -18.08 10.23 -14.93
N VAL A 133 -17.12 9.43 -14.48
CA VAL A 133 -15.87 9.89 -13.87
C VAL A 133 -14.73 9.61 -14.82
N PRO A 134 -14.08 10.63 -15.42
CA PRO A 134 -12.89 10.42 -16.23
C PRO A 134 -11.77 9.74 -15.43
N VAL A 135 -11.20 8.69 -16.00
CA VAL A 135 -10.16 7.87 -15.36
C VAL A 135 -8.81 8.11 -16.05
N LEU A 136 -7.80 8.46 -15.26
CA LEU A 136 -6.41 8.63 -15.67
C LEU A 136 -5.51 7.62 -14.95
N GLY A 137 -4.83 6.76 -15.67
CA GLY A 137 -3.75 5.93 -15.14
C GLY A 137 -2.41 6.65 -15.26
N ILE A 138 -1.59 6.61 -14.21
CA ILE A 138 -0.24 7.18 -14.20
C ILE A 138 0.72 6.08 -13.73
N CYS A 139 1.46 5.51 -14.68
CA CYS A 139 2.52 4.56 -14.35
C CYS A 139 3.73 5.31 -13.82
N CYS A 140 4.02 5.15 -12.54
CA CYS A 140 5.07 5.91 -11.84
C CYS A 140 5.50 5.25 -10.52
N ASP A 141 6.67 5.64 -10.05
CA ASP A 141 7.04 5.50 -8.64
C ASP A 141 6.65 6.79 -7.88
N TYR A 142 5.47 6.79 -7.28
CA TYR A 142 4.94 7.94 -6.55
C TYR A 142 5.77 8.30 -5.30
N SER A 143 6.62 7.40 -4.80
CA SER A 143 7.50 7.67 -3.66
C SER A 143 8.67 8.59 -4.04
N ALA A 144 9.07 8.56 -5.30
CA ALA A 144 10.18 9.33 -5.85
C ALA A 144 9.74 10.55 -6.68
N MET A 145 8.44 10.75 -6.93
CA MET A 145 7.93 11.85 -7.75
C MET A 145 8.11 13.21 -7.07
N ALA A 146 8.54 14.22 -7.84
CA ALA A 146 8.53 15.61 -7.36
C ALA A 146 7.11 16.20 -7.37
N GLU A 147 6.36 15.97 -8.45
CA GLU A 147 5.00 16.48 -8.67
C GLU A 147 4.20 15.54 -9.59
N LEU A 148 2.88 15.67 -9.57
CA LEU A 148 2.03 14.98 -10.54
C LEU A 148 2.21 15.57 -11.95
N PRO A 149 2.08 14.76 -13.02
CA PRO A 149 2.26 15.26 -14.39
C PRO A 149 1.24 16.36 -14.73
N ALA A 150 1.63 17.28 -15.60
CA ALA A 150 0.71 18.27 -16.14
C ALA A 150 -0.36 17.56 -17.00
N HIS A 151 -1.61 17.64 -16.56
CA HIS A 151 -2.75 17.02 -17.27
C HIS A 151 -4.04 17.81 -17.02
N PRO A 152 -4.92 17.99 -18.04
CA PRO A 152 -6.17 18.74 -17.87
C PRO A 152 -7.08 18.23 -16.76
N LEU A 153 -7.09 16.91 -16.52
CA LEU A 153 -7.88 16.30 -15.43
C LEU A 153 -7.33 16.63 -14.03
N LEU A 154 -6.07 17.01 -13.90
CA LEU A 154 -5.40 17.32 -12.64
C LEU A 154 -5.28 18.82 -12.35
N SER A 155 -5.30 19.63 -13.41
CA SER A 155 -4.99 21.07 -13.34
C SER A 155 -6.14 21.87 -12.71
N GLY A 156 -5.78 22.79 -11.78
CA GLY A 156 -6.74 23.70 -11.13
C GLY A 156 -7.76 23.03 -10.22
N ARG A 157 -7.54 21.80 -9.81
CA ARG A 157 -8.47 21.01 -8.98
C ARG A 157 -7.88 20.71 -7.61
N GLN A 158 -8.75 20.67 -6.61
CA GLN A 158 -8.40 20.09 -5.31
C GLN A 158 -8.07 18.61 -5.49
N ARG A 159 -7.04 18.12 -4.80
CA ARG A 159 -6.62 16.73 -4.84
C ARG A 159 -7.00 16.02 -3.54
N ILE A 160 -7.73 14.92 -3.68
CA ILE A 160 -8.11 14.05 -2.57
C ILE A 160 -7.34 12.75 -2.74
N GLY A 161 -6.33 12.55 -1.91
CA GLY A 161 -5.57 11.31 -1.89
C GLY A 161 -6.41 10.17 -1.32
N PHE A 162 -6.23 8.98 -1.87
CA PHE A 162 -6.79 7.73 -1.35
C PHE A 162 -5.67 6.70 -1.22
N TYR A 163 -5.49 6.15 -0.01
CA TYR A 163 -4.45 5.17 0.30
C TYR A 163 -5.01 4.07 1.20
N PRO A 164 -5.75 3.12 0.64
CA PRO A 164 -6.40 2.04 1.38
C PRO A 164 -5.45 0.87 1.70
N GLY A 165 -5.99 -0.16 2.35
CA GLY A 165 -5.33 -1.45 2.57
C GLY A 165 -4.39 -1.47 3.77
N SER A 166 -4.31 -0.40 4.52
CA SER A 166 -3.30 -0.25 5.59
C SER A 166 -1.85 -0.43 5.10
N SER A 167 -1.61 -0.16 3.81
CA SER A 167 -0.31 -0.31 3.15
C SER A 167 0.79 0.53 3.81
N ILE A 168 0.41 1.58 4.55
CA ILE A 168 1.34 2.37 5.37
C ILE A 168 2.04 1.52 6.44
N GLY A 169 1.43 0.42 6.87
CA GLY A 169 1.99 -0.53 7.83
C GLY A 169 3.20 -1.31 7.30
N ASN A 170 3.43 -1.32 5.99
CA ASN A 170 4.57 -2.00 5.39
C ASN A 170 5.88 -1.21 5.51
N PHE A 171 5.80 0.01 6.00
CA PHE A 171 6.93 0.93 6.19
C PHE A 171 7.35 1.03 7.66
N THR A 172 8.63 1.27 7.89
CA THR A 172 9.08 1.71 9.21
C THR A 172 8.46 3.07 9.56
N PRO A 173 8.39 3.46 10.84
CA PRO A 173 7.82 4.76 11.20
C PRO A 173 8.48 5.94 10.47
N THR A 174 9.78 5.93 10.29
CA THR A 174 10.52 6.98 9.56
C THR A 174 10.15 7.00 8.07
N GLU A 175 10.08 5.84 7.42
CA GLU A 175 9.66 5.74 6.02
C GLU A 175 8.19 6.15 5.85
N ALA A 176 7.32 5.77 6.79
CA ALA A 176 5.91 6.15 6.79
C ALA A 176 5.72 7.68 6.91
N ILE A 177 6.49 8.35 7.78
CA ILE A 177 6.50 9.81 7.87
C ILE A 177 6.94 10.43 6.53
N SER A 178 8.02 9.92 5.94
CA SER A 178 8.53 10.40 4.65
C SER A 178 7.50 10.23 3.54
N LEU A 179 6.82 9.08 3.49
CA LEU A 179 5.77 8.79 2.51
C LEU A 179 4.54 9.70 2.69
N LEU A 180 4.09 9.91 3.94
CA LEU A 180 2.98 10.83 4.21
C LEU A 180 3.34 12.28 3.85
N ALA A 181 4.57 12.71 4.11
CA ALA A 181 5.07 14.02 3.69
C ALA A 181 5.14 14.13 2.15
N GLN A 182 5.49 13.05 1.46
CA GLN A 182 5.44 12.95 0.01
C GLN A 182 4.01 13.11 -0.52
N PHE A 183 3.03 12.40 0.05
CA PHE A 183 1.63 12.57 -0.31
C PHE A 183 1.16 14.01 -0.10
N ARG A 184 1.61 14.65 0.98
CA ARG A 184 1.30 16.07 1.26
C ARG A 184 1.79 16.99 0.14
N ARG A 185 2.99 16.75 -0.38
CA ARG A 185 3.54 17.54 -1.51
C ARG A 185 2.73 17.31 -2.79
N LEU A 186 2.47 16.04 -3.13
CA LEU A 186 1.74 15.68 -4.37
C LEU A 186 0.29 16.18 -4.37
N LEU A 187 -0.35 16.17 -3.21
CA LEU A 187 -1.74 16.63 -3.08
C LEU A 187 -1.87 18.16 -2.97
N GLY A 188 -0.78 18.84 -2.60
CA GLY A 188 -0.74 20.29 -2.46
C GLY A 188 -1.34 20.83 -1.15
N PRO A 189 -1.33 22.17 -0.97
CA PRO A 189 -1.68 22.81 0.31
C PRO A 189 -3.13 22.52 0.74
N ASP A 190 -4.06 22.51 -0.19
CA ASP A 190 -5.51 22.29 0.04
C ASP A 190 -5.91 20.81 -0.10
N GLY A 191 -4.92 19.94 -0.26
CA GLY A 191 -5.12 18.51 -0.43
C GLY A 191 -5.60 17.85 0.88
N ALA A 192 -6.39 16.79 0.73
CA ALA A 192 -6.79 15.91 1.81
C ALA A 192 -6.35 14.47 1.48
N LEU A 193 -6.19 13.62 2.49
CA LEU A 193 -5.85 12.20 2.30
C LEU A 193 -6.80 11.33 3.11
N LEU A 194 -7.49 10.42 2.43
CA LEU A 194 -8.25 9.34 3.05
C LEU A 194 -7.37 8.10 3.08
N ILE A 195 -7.09 7.58 4.27
CA ILE A 195 -6.14 6.47 4.48
C ILE A 195 -6.72 5.38 5.36
N GLY A 196 -6.50 4.12 4.97
CA GLY A 196 -6.87 2.94 5.74
C GLY A 196 -5.79 2.57 6.77
N ILE A 197 -6.20 2.30 8.01
CA ILE A 197 -5.30 1.98 9.12
C ILE A 197 -5.80 0.74 9.85
N ASP A 198 -5.00 -0.31 9.80
CA ASP A 198 -5.22 -1.51 10.61
C ASP A 198 -4.71 -1.28 12.04
N GLN A 199 -5.49 -1.73 13.04
CA GLN A 199 -5.26 -1.45 14.44
C GLN A 199 -4.78 -2.70 15.19
N PRO A 200 -4.10 -2.53 16.33
CA PRO A 200 -3.82 -3.64 17.23
C PRO A 200 -5.12 -4.32 17.66
N LYS A 201 -5.13 -5.64 17.66
CA LYS A 201 -6.26 -6.49 18.04
C LYS A 201 -5.77 -7.75 18.75
N ALA A 202 -6.66 -8.67 19.12
CA ALA A 202 -6.29 -9.93 19.78
C ALA A 202 -5.19 -10.67 19.00
N LEU A 203 -4.21 -11.21 19.73
CA LEU A 203 -3.01 -11.85 19.18
C LEU A 203 -3.36 -12.96 18.19
N GLU A 204 -4.32 -13.80 18.58
CA GLU A 204 -4.76 -14.95 17.78
C GLU A 204 -5.30 -14.50 16.42
N ARG A 205 -6.02 -13.37 16.39
CA ARG A 205 -6.56 -12.80 15.17
C ARG A 205 -5.48 -12.14 14.31
N LEU A 206 -4.50 -11.49 14.95
CA LEU A 206 -3.36 -10.90 14.25
C LEU A 206 -2.51 -11.98 13.57
N GLU A 207 -2.17 -13.04 14.31
CA GLU A 207 -1.30 -14.09 13.77
C GLU A 207 -2.03 -14.96 12.74
N ALA A 208 -3.31 -15.30 12.97
CA ALA A 208 -4.10 -16.05 12.00
C ALA A 208 -4.21 -15.34 10.65
N ALA A 209 -4.38 -14.01 10.65
CA ALA A 209 -4.49 -13.23 9.42
C ALA A 209 -3.26 -13.34 8.50
N TYR A 210 -2.09 -13.65 9.06
CA TYR A 210 -0.84 -13.80 8.31
C TYR A 210 -0.31 -15.24 8.28
N ASN A 211 -1.02 -16.19 8.92
CA ASN A 211 -0.72 -17.63 8.93
C ASN A 211 -1.98 -18.42 8.57
N ASP A 212 -2.58 -18.09 7.41
CA ASP A 212 -3.80 -18.75 6.95
C ASP A 212 -3.65 -20.27 6.83
N ALA A 213 -4.68 -21.00 7.22
CA ALA A 213 -4.68 -22.48 7.23
C ALA A 213 -4.48 -23.07 5.83
N ALA A 214 -4.88 -22.37 4.77
CA ALA A 214 -4.68 -22.79 3.38
C ALA A 214 -3.23 -22.60 2.90
N GLY A 215 -2.36 -21.93 3.66
CA GLY A 215 -0.95 -21.72 3.33
C GLY A 215 -0.70 -20.75 2.17
N VAL A 216 -1.68 -19.90 1.86
CA VAL A 216 -1.57 -18.94 0.74
C VAL A 216 -0.54 -17.86 1.07
N SER A 217 -0.50 -17.36 2.32
CA SER A 217 0.51 -16.41 2.79
C SER A 217 1.92 -16.99 2.69
N ALA A 218 2.08 -18.26 3.02
CA ALA A 218 3.36 -18.96 2.85
C ALA A 218 3.77 -19.10 1.38
N ALA A 219 2.81 -19.37 0.49
CA ALA A 219 3.06 -19.43 -0.95
C ALA A 219 3.46 -18.05 -1.49
N PHE A 220 2.78 -16.98 -1.07
CA PHE A 220 3.09 -15.60 -1.42
C PHE A 220 4.53 -15.22 -1.02
N ALA A 221 4.92 -15.51 0.22
CA ALA A 221 6.29 -15.23 0.67
C ALA A 221 7.33 -16.04 -0.10
N ARG A 222 7.09 -17.35 -0.35
CA ARG A 222 8.02 -18.21 -1.10
C ARG A 222 8.18 -17.80 -2.56
N ASN A 223 7.16 -17.20 -3.17
CA ASN A 223 7.25 -16.66 -4.53
C ASN A 223 8.36 -15.62 -4.66
N LEU A 224 8.69 -14.89 -3.59
CA LEU A 224 9.85 -13.99 -3.57
C LEU A 224 11.14 -14.70 -3.96
N LEU A 225 11.40 -15.92 -3.44
CA LEU A 225 12.60 -16.67 -3.78
C LEU A 225 12.60 -17.11 -5.25
N VAL A 226 11.44 -17.49 -5.77
CA VAL A 226 11.28 -17.84 -7.20
C VAL A 226 11.57 -16.61 -8.07
N ARG A 227 11.07 -15.44 -7.70
CA ARG A 227 11.35 -14.17 -8.37
C ARG A 227 12.84 -13.81 -8.33
N LEU A 228 13.50 -13.92 -7.18
CA LEU A 228 14.94 -13.66 -7.04
C LEU A 228 15.79 -14.60 -7.92
N ASN A 229 15.39 -15.88 -8.01
CA ASN A 229 16.06 -16.83 -8.89
C ASN A 229 15.92 -16.42 -10.37
N ARG A 230 14.71 -16.03 -10.78
CA ARG A 230 14.42 -15.62 -12.17
C ARG A 230 15.11 -14.31 -12.53
N ASP A 231 14.97 -13.28 -11.69
CA ASP A 231 15.33 -11.91 -12.04
C ASP A 231 16.80 -11.58 -11.75
N LEU A 232 17.42 -12.30 -10.79
CA LEU A 232 18.79 -12.04 -10.33
C LEU A 232 19.70 -13.29 -10.38
N GLN A 233 19.32 -14.30 -11.16
CA GLN A 233 20.09 -15.54 -11.34
C GLN A 233 20.42 -16.22 -9.99
N GLY A 234 19.44 -16.22 -9.08
CA GLY A 234 19.55 -16.89 -7.79
C GLY A 234 19.39 -18.41 -7.92
N ASP A 235 19.81 -19.14 -6.90
CA ASP A 235 19.66 -20.60 -6.78
C ASP A 235 18.96 -21.02 -5.47
N PHE A 236 18.12 -20.14 -4.93
CA PHE A 236 17.32 -20.50 -3.76
C PHE A 236 16.49 -21.75 -4.02
N ASN A 237 16.52 -22.69 -3.07
CA ASN A 237 15.53 -23.76 -3.03
C ASN A 237 14.39 -23.37 -2.07
N PRO A 238 13.19 -22.98 -2.57
CA PRO A 238 12.09 -22.55 -1.72
C PRO A 238 11.63 -23.60 -0.70
N ALA A 239 11.85 -24.90 -0.96
CA ALA A 239 11.52 -25.97 -0.03
C ALA A 239 12.40 -26.01 1.23
N ARG A 240 13.55 -25.35 1.18
CA ARG A 240 14.47 -25.21 2.33
C ARG A 240 14.17 -23.97 3.18
N PHE A 241 13.08 -23.30 2.94
CA PHE A 241 12.62 -22.15 3.71
C PHE A 241 11.19 -22.39 4.20
N ARG A 242 10.99 -22.33 5.50
CA ARG A 242 9.64 -22.26 6.07
C ARG A 242 9.20 -20.80 6.21
N TYR A 243 7.93 -20.54 6.08
CA TYR A 243 7.34 -19.25 6.32
C TYR A 243 6.97 -19.11 7.80
N GLU A 244 7.21 -17.94 8.35
CA GLU A 244 6.79 -17.57 9.70
C GLU A 244 6.24 -16.15 9.71
N ALA A 245 5.17 -15.92 10.46
CA ALA A 245 4.63 -14.59 10.74
C ALA A 245 4.35 -14.48 12.24
N HIS A 246 4.99 -13.53 12.90
CA HIS A 246 4.94 -13.37 14.34
C HIS A 246 4.64 -11.93 14.74
N TRP A 247 3.80 -11.78 15.75
CA TRP A 247 3.55 -10.48 16.36
C TRP A 247 4.75 -10.03 17.21
N GLN A 248 5.17 -8.80 16.99
CA GLN A 248 6.22 -8.12 17.74
C GLN A 248 5.60 -6.97 18.57
N PRO A 249 5.17 -7.22 19.83
CA PRO A 249 4.41 -6.23 20.62
C PRO A 249 5.18 -4.93 20.86
N ALA A 250 6.49 -4.99 21.12
CA ALA A 250 7.31 -3.81 21.32
C ALA A 250 7.37 -2.86 20.12
N ARG A 251 7.04 -3.34 18.92
CA ARG A 251 7.02 -2.58 17.68
C ARG A 251 5.64 -2.51 17.03
N SER A 252 4.62 -3.04 17.72
CA SER A 252 3.23 -3.10 17.25
C SER A 252 3.11 -3.57 15.80
N ARG A 253 3.76 -4.68 15.43
CA ARG A 253 3.78 -5.17 14.05
C ARG A 253 3.80 -6.69 13.94
N ILE A 254 3.29 -7.19 12.84
CA ILE A 254 3.60 -8.54 12.37
C ILE A 254 4.93 -8.47 11.58
N ALA A 255 5.84 -9.39 11.87
CA ALA A 255 7.03 -9.62 11.06
C ALA A 255 6.86 -10.93 10.28
N MET A 256 6.94 -10.84 8.97
CA MET A 256 6.84 -11.97 8.05
C MET A 256 8.24 -12.33 7.54
N ALA A 257 8.59 -13.60 7.58
CA ALA A 257 9.92 -14.06 7.24
C ALA A 257 9.92 -15.43 6.55
N LEU A 258 10.93 -15.63 5.73
CA LEU A 258 11.35 -16.94 5.24
C LEU A 258 12.55 -17.39 6.07
N VAL A 259 12.37 -18.47 6.82
CA VAL A 259 13.38 -18.99 7.77
C VAL A 259 14.05 -20.23 7.16
N SER A 260 15.37 -20.19 7.05
CA SER A 260 16.13 -21.32 6.52
C SER A 260 15.99 -22.55 7.43
N THR A 261 15.62 -23.68 6.88
CA THR A 261 15.45 -24.94 7.65
C THR A 261 16.75 -25.67 7.90
N THR A 262 17.80 -25.33 7.19
CA THR A 262 19.14 -25.97 7.30
C THR A 262 20.25 -24.93 7.08
N GLY A 263 21.47 -25.28 7.48
CA GLY A 263 22.66 -24.56 7.02
C GLY A 263 22.82 -24.72 5.51
N GLN A 264 22.85 -23.62 4.76
CA GLN A 264 22.97 -23.64 3.30
C GLN A 264 23.65 -22.38 2.78
N ALA A 265 24.14 -22.46 1.55
CA ALA A 265 24.64 -21.31 0.82
C ALA A 265 23.86 -21.17 -0.48
N VAL A 266 23.57 -19.94 -0.86
CA VAL A 266 22.86 -19.60 -2.10
C VAL A 266 23.67 -18.59 -2.90
N GLN A 267 23.60 -18.69 -4.22
CA GLN A 267 24.05 -17.64 -5.13
C GLN A 267 22.90 -16.66 -5.37
N LEU A 268 23.19 -15.38 -5.37
CA LEU A 268 22.21 -14.35 -5.68
C LEU A 268 22.91 -13.09 -6.18
N ALA A 269 22.52 -12.59 -7.34
CA ALA A 269 23.07 -11.37 -7.91
C ALA A 269 24.60 -11.37 -8.08
N GLY A 270 25.18 -12.56 -8.31
CA GLY A 270 26.63 -12.76 -8.48
C GLY A 270 27.41 -12.90 -7.17
N GLU A 271 26.74 -12.92 -6.02
CA GLU A 271 27.37 -13.08 -4.70
C GLU A 271 26.91 -14.36 -4.01
N ARG A 272 27.75 -14.89 -3.09
CA ARG A 272 27.43 -16.08 -2.30
C ARG A 272 27.00 -15.69 -0.89
N TRP A 273 25.83 -16.19 -0.47
CA TRP A 273 25.19 -15.89 0.81
C TRP A 273 25.04 -17.17 1.64
N GLY A 274 25.63 -17.20 2.83
CA GLY A 274 25.40 -18.27 3.79
C GLY A 274 24.14 -18.00 4.61
N PHE A 275 23.34 -19.04 4.84
CA PHE A 275 22.23 -19.03 5.80
C PHE A 275 22.49 -20.12 6.84
N SER A 276 22.42 -19.78 8.11
CA SER A 276 22.36 -20.75 9.19
C SER A 276 20.96 -21.37 9.30
N ALA A 277 20.86 -22.57 9.86
CA ALA A 277 19.55 -23.10 10.22
C ALA A 277 18.87 -22.17 11.24
N GLY A 278 17.61 -21.81 10.99
CA GLY A 278 16.87 -20.83 11.80
C GLY A 278 17.11 -19.36 11.43
N GLU A 279 17.99 -19.05 10.49
CA GLU A 279 18.20 -17.68 10.04
C GLU A 279 17.04 -17.18 9.20
N ALA A 280 16.56 -15.97 9.52
CA ALA A 280 15.41 -15.34 8.89
C ALA A 280 15.82 -14.35 7.79
N LEU A 281 15.11 -14.40 6.68
CA LEU A 281 15.00 -13.35 5.67
C LEU A 281 13.65 -12.67 5.83
N ILE A 282 13.65 -11.46 6.33
CA ILE A 282 12.41 -10.68 6.48
C ILE A 282 11.89 -10.29 5.11
N THR A 283 10.64 -10.64 4.84
CA THR A 283 9.99 -10.35 3.56
C THR A 283 9.11 -9.10 3.66
N GLU A 284 8.46 -8.89 4.80
CA GLU A 284 7.57 -7.77 5.01
C GLU A 284 7.32 -7.52 6.51
N TYR A 285 6.99 -6.29 6.85
CA TYR A 285 6.38 -5.93 8.13
C TYR A 285 4.95 -5.45 7.90
N SER A 286 4.09 -5.61 8.92
CA SER A 286 2.78 -5.00 8.92
C SER A 286 2.53 -4.34 10.28
N VAL A 287 2.82 -3.05 10.35
CA VAL A 287 2.66 -2.23 11.56
C VAL A 287 1.18 -1.95 11.78
N LYS A 288 0.74 -2.11 13.03
CA LYS A 288 -0.60 -1.81 13.48
C LYS A 288 -0.55 -0.53 14.32
N TYR A 289 -1.33 0.45 13.92
CA TYR A 289 -1.32 1.75 14.60
C TYR A 289 -2.55 1.93 15.46
N SER A 290 -2.35 2.20 16.76
CA SER A 290 -3.43 2.77 17.55
C SER A 290 -3.79 4.17 17.01
N PRO A 291 -5.02 4.67 17.26
CA PRO A 291 -5.41 6.00 16.81
C PRO A 291 -4.46 7.13 17.24
N ALA A 292 -3.95 7.04 18.47
CA ALA A 292 -3.00 8.03 19.00
C ALA A 292 -1.63 7.95 18.31
N ALA A 293 -1.11 6.72 18.12
CA ALA A 293 0.17 6.50 17.44
C ALA A 293 0.13 6.98 15.99
N PHE A 294 -0.96 6.69 15.27
CA PHE A 294 -1.11 7.16 13.90
C PHE A 294 -1.28 8.69 13.83
N ALA A 295 -2.05 9.29 14.74
CA ALA A 295 -2.18 10.75 14.78
C ALA A 295 -0.82 11.45 15.02
N ALA A 296 0.03 10.92 15.89
CA ALA A 296 1.38 11.43 16.13
C ALA A 296 2.27 11.30 14.87
N LEU A 297 2.20 10.15 14.20
CA LEU A 297 2.93 9.90 12.95
C LEU A 297 2.48 10.84 11.83
N ALA A 298 1.17 11.01 11.65
CA ALA A 298 0.59 11.94 10.68
C ALA A 298 1.00 13.38 10.98
N ALA A 299 1.01 13.79 12.26
CA ALA A 299 1.44 15.12 12.69
C ALA A 299 2.89 15.40 12.35
N ALA A 300 3.79 14.43 12.53
CA ALA A 300 5.19 14.53 12.14
C ALA A 300 5.38 14.74 10.62
N ALA A 301 4.44 14.25 9.81
CA ALA A 301 4.42 14.44 8.36
C ALA A 301 3.65 15.70 7.89
N GLY A 302 3.22 16.57 8.81
CA GLY A 302 2.51 17.81 8.50
C GLY A 302 0.99 17.64 8.27
N TRP A 303 0.41 16.51 8.70
CA TRP A 303 -1.01 16.23 8.62
C TRP A 303 -1.69 16.34 9.99
N ARG A 304 -3.00 16.58 9.98
CA ARG A 304 -3.89 16.47 11.13
C ARG A 304 -5.03 15.52 10.78
N VAL A 305 -5.33 14.57 11.67
CA VAL A 305 -6.52 13.74 11.56
C VAL A 305 -7.76 14.60 11.79
N SER A 306 -8.58 14.79 10.77
CA SER A 306 -9.81 15.58 10.81
C SER A 306 -11.03 14.75 11.18
N ARG A 307 -11.13 13.54 10.62
CA ARG A 307 -12.22 12.60 10.86
C ARG A 307 -11.68 11.17 10.89
N ARG A 308 -12.40 10.30 11.60
CA ARG A 308 -12.14 8.87 11.63
C ARG A 308 -13.45 8.11 11.59
N TRP A 309 -13.49 7.07 10.75
CA TRP A 309 -14.56 6.08 10.69
C TRP A 309 -13.94 4.74 11.00
N SER A 310 -14.51 4.02 11.96
CA SER A 310 -14.01 2.72 12.40
C SER A 310 -15.06 1.65 12.15
N ASP A 311 -14.62 0.44 11.90
CA ASP A 311 -15.49 -0.72 11.92
C ASP A 311 -16.05 -0.97 13.34
N PRO A 312 -17.13 -1.74 13.49
CA PRO A 312 -17.76 -1.95 14.81
C PRO A 312 -16.84 -2.63 15.85
N ALA A 313 -15.88 -3.44 15.42
CA ALA A 313 -14.91 -4.09 16.30
C ALA A 313 -13.73 -3.18 16.69
N GLY A 314 -13.55 -2.05 15.99
CA GLY A 314 -12.42 -1.17 16.18
C GLY A 314 -11.10 -1.73 15.65
N ASP A 315 -11.17 -2.70 14.76
CA ASP A 315 -10.00 -3.38 14.19
C ASP A 315 -9.34 -2.59 13.06
N LEU A 316 -10.13 -1.74 12.39
CA LEU A 316 -9.70 -0.95 11.25
C LEU A 316 -10.37 0.42 11.28
N SER A 317 -9.67 1.43 10.81
CA SER A 317 -10.26 2.75 10.58
C SER A 317 -9.87 3.34 9.23
N LEU A 318 -10.79 4.08 8.63
CA LEU A 318 -10.50 5.02 7.56
C LEU A 318 -10.38 6.41 8.19
N GLN A 319 -9.30 7.11 7.89
CA GLN A 319 -9.00 8.40 8.49
C GLN A 319 -8.83 9.47 7.42
N LEU A 320 -9.50 10.61 7.62
CA LEU A 320 -9.34 11.79 6.77
C LEU A 320 -8.26 12.69 7.39
N LEU A 321 -7.20 12.90 6.64
CA LEU A 321 -6.12 13.80 6.98
C LEU A 321 -6.27 15.09 6.17
N VAL A 322 -6.04 16.22 6.85
CA VAL A 322 -5.94 17.57 6.26
C VAL A 322 -4.62 18.21 6.65
N GLY A 323 -4.13 19.12 5.85
CA GLY A 323 -2.89 19.83 6.18
C GLY A 323 -2.98 20.58 7.51
N ARG A 324 -1.90 20.60 8.26
CA ARG A 324 -1.76 21.49 9.44
C ARG A 324 -1.52 22.92 8.97
N ASP A 325 -2.28 23.86 9.49
CA ASP A 325 -2.07 25.28 9.21
C ASP A 325 -0.73 25.74 9.78
N SER A 326 -0.14 26.77 9.15
CA SER A 326 1.18 27.29 9.54
C SER A 326 1.21 27.83 10.97
N GLN A 327 0.07 28.29 11.50
CA GLN A 327 -0.05 28.76 12.87
C GLN A 327 -0.04 27.62 13.91
N GLU A 328 -0.60 26.43 13.58
CA GLU A 328 -0.57 25.26 14.45
C GLU A 328 0.84 24.63 14.53
N ARG A 329 1.68 24.82 13.51
CA ARG A 329 3.08 24.33 13.50
C ARG A 329 4.00 25.05 14.47
N GLN A 330 3.68 26.30 14.85
CA GLN A 330 4.46 27.11 15.81
C GLN A 330 4.04 26.87 17.26
N ALA A 331 2.93 26.21 17.50
CA ALA A 331 2.37 25.95 18.83
C ALA A 331 2.76 24.60 19.44
N THR A 332 3.58 23.80 18.74
CA THR A 332 4.10 22.52 19.28
C THR A 332 5.53 22.73 19.74
N PRO A 333 5.84 22.62 21.05
CA PRO A 333 7.17 22.83 21.61
C PRO A 333 8.17 21.77 21.15
#